data_3dacaaa8616882fbaf5da7c3b66bf398
#
_entry.id   3dacaaa8616882fbaf5da7c3b66bf398
#
_cell.length_a   1.000
_cell.length_b   1.000
_cell.length_c   1.000
_cell.angle_alpha   90.00
_cell.angle_beta   90.00
_cell.angle_gamma   90.00
#
_symmetry.space_group_name_H-M   'P 1'
#
loop_
_entity.id
_entity.type
_entity.pdbx_description
1 polymer ?
#
loop_
_entity_poly.entity_id
_entity_poly.type
_entity_poly.pdbx_seq_one_letter_code
_entity_poly.pdbx_strand_id
1 'polypeptide(L)'
;MNGKAQVTMYETAEAKKYKKDFTKYIKEQVKIQQFNIIPNKTQHFYCDCVFYFDRIDKDANNYFKLLLDSITDSQCVWLDDNVVCERVNAIYYDSKNPRIEINIYPVDYIGIFQSQEQLSNFTNNCIHCNRYKEGKCSILNKAKEGRILEEIENGKCIKFKCLKEIQN
;
A
#
# COMPACT_ATOMS: atom_id res chain seq x y z
N MET A 1 37.58 8.05 21.56
CA MET A 1 36.29 7.29 21.57
C MET A 1 35.19 8.22 21.07
N ASN A 2 34.77 8.09 19.81
CA ASN A 2 33.70 8.92 19.24
C ASN A 2 32.34 8.26 19.57
N GLY A 3 31.73 8.67 20.67
CA GLY A 3 30.38 8.30 21.01
C GLY A 3 29.40 8.94 20.03
N LYS A 4 28.86 8.19 19.07
CA LYS A 4 27.73 8.65 18.25
C LYS A 4 26.51 8.69 19.14
N ALA A 5 25.92 9.87 19.31
CA ALA A 5 24.64 10.03 19.98
C ALA A 5 23.59 9.24 19.20
N GLN A 6 23.02 8.22 19.81
CA GLN A 6 21.94 7.42 19.23
C GLN A 6 20.62 8.04 19.69
N VAL A 7 19.90 8.68 18.77
CA VAL A 7 18.56 9.21 19.06
C VAL A 7 17.60 8.03 19.07
N THR A 8 17.14 7.63 20.24
CA THR A 8 16.12 6.59 20.40
C THR A 8 14.76 7.28 20.53
N MET A 9 13.88 7.10 19.56
CA MET A 9 12.50 7.56 19.67
C MET A 9 11.71 6.57 20.54
N TYR A 10 11.17 7.06 21.65
CA TYR A 10 10.29 6.28 22.51
C TYR A 10 8.83 6.63 22.24
N GLU A 11 8.03 5.60 22.02
CA GLU A 11 6.59 5.73 21.93
C GLU A 11 6.01 6.01 23.33
N THR A 12 5.21 7.06 23.48
CA THR A 12 4.58 7.40 24.77
C THR A 12 3.56 6.36 25.20
N ALA A 13 3.23 6.28 26.51
CA ALA A 13 2.19 5.38 27.01
C ALA A 13 0.82 5.66 26.37
N GLU A 14 0.53 6.93 26.08
CA GLU A 14 -0.69 7.36 25.40
C GLU A 14 -0.75 6.88 23.95
N ALA A 15 0.36 7.01 23.20
CA ALA A 15 0.46 6.50 21.84
C ALA A 15 0.27 4.98 21.78
N LYS A 16 0.88 4.22 22.72
CA LYS A 16 0.70 2.77 22.82
C LYS A 16 -0.75 2.39 23.12
N LYS A 17 -1.41 3.13 24.01
CA LYS A 17 -2.81 2.90 24.32
C LYS A 17 -3.69 3.18 23.11
N TYR A 18 -3.50 4.33 22.45
CA TYR A 18 -4.22 4.68 21.23
C TYR A 18 -4.06 3.60 20.16
N LYS A 19 -2.82 3.18 19.89
CA LYS A 19 -2.50 2.15 18.91
C LYS A 19 -3.26 0.85 19.17
N LYS A 20 -3.26 0.39 20.42
CA LYS A 20 -3.99 -0.82 20.84
C LYS A 20 -5.51 -0.68 20.63
N ASP A 21 -6.09 0.43 21.08
CA ASP A 21 -7.52 0.67 21.02
C ASP A 21 -7.98 0.85 19.57
N PHE A 22 -7.21 1.57 18.78
CA PHE A 22 -7.51 1.79 17.37
C PHE A 22 -7.33 0.52 16.51
N THR A 23 -6.31 -0.29 16.77
CA THR A 23 -6.15 -1.61 16.13
C THR A 23 -7.38 -2.50 16.37
N LYS A 24 -7.92 -2.49 17.59
CA LYS A 24 -9.15 -3.23 17.89
C LYS A 24 -10.34 -2.68 17.12
N TYR A 25 -10.49 -1.36 17.11
CA TYR A 25 -11.55 -0.68 16.36
C TYR A 25 -11.51 -1.02 14.86
N ILE A 26 -10.33 -1.02 14.23
CA ILE A 26 -10.17 -1.41 12.82
C ILE A 26 -10.64 -2.84 12.57
N LYS A 27 -10.27 -3.79 13.44
CA LYS A 27 -10.72 -5.19 13.31
C LYS A 27 -12.25 -5.34 13.39
N GLU A 28 -12.90 -4.51 14.18
CA GLU A 28 -14.36 -4.47 14.28
C GLU A 28 -14.97 -3.82 13.03
N GLN A 29 -14.41 -2.69 12.56
CA GLN A 29 -14.90 -1.98 11.37
C GLN A 29 -14.77 -2.81 10.09
N VAL A 30 -13.66 -3.52 9.90
CA VAL A 30 -13.47 -4.44 8.76
C VAL A 30 -14.60 -5.46 8.67
N LYS A 31 -15.07 -6.00 9.82
CA LYS A 31 -16.20 -6.94 9.87
C LYS A 31 -17.53 -6.26 9.58
N ILE A 32 -17.79 -5.12 10.24
CA ILE A 32 -19.06 -4.37 10.12
C ILE A 32 -19.26 -3.88 8.68
N GLN A 33 -18.20 -3.36 8.06
CA GLN A 33 -18.23 -2.80 6.71
C GLN A 33 -18.01 -3.86 5.62
N GLN A 34 -17.84 -5.13 6.00
CA GLN A 34 -17.61 -6.24 5.06
C GLN A 34 -16.44 -5.98 4.11
N PHE A 35 -15.33 -5.46 4.64
CA PHE A 35 -14.11 -5.24 3.87
C PHE A 35 -13.46 -6.59 3.54
N ASN A 36 -13.74 -7.13 2.35
CA ASN A 36 -13.40 -8.50 1.95
C ASN A 36 -12.10 -8.62 1.15
N ILE A 37 -11.24 -7.62 1.19
CA ILE A 37 -9.94 -7.67 0.49
C ILE A 37 -8.94 -8.43 1.36
N ILE A 38 -8.34 -9.48 0.80
CA ILE A 38 -7.30 -10.24 1.47
C ILE A 38 -5.98 -9.47 1.37
N PRO A 39 -5.35 -9.09 2.50
CA PRO A 39 -4.09 -8.38 2.49
C PRO A 39 -3.00 -9.14 1.73
N ASN A 40 -2.30 -8.45 0.84
CA ASN A 40 -1.16 -8.99 0.11
C ASN A 40 -0.12 -7.89 -0.17
N LYS A 41 1.05 -8.26 -0.70
CA LYS A 41 2.18 -7.34 -0.91
C LYS A 41 2.09 -6.47 -2.16
N THR A 42 1.12 -6.73 -3.04
CA THR A 42 1.01 -6.06 -4.35
C THR A 42 -0.25 -5.23 -4.49
N GLN A 43 -1.23 -5.39 -3.58
CA GLN A 43 -2.43 -4.57 -3.55
C GLN A 43 -2.11 -3.26 -2.86
N HIS A 44 -2.15 -2.17 -3.60
CA HIS A 44 -2.04 -0.82 -3.06
C HIS A 44 -3.41 -0.26 -2.69
N PHE A 45 -3.42 0.71 -1.78
CA PHE A 45 -4.63 1.35 -1.28
C PHE A 45 -4.49 2.87 -1.29
N TYR A 46 -5.60 3.55 -1.54
CA TYR A 46 -5.76 4.94 -1.14
C TYR A 46 -6.26 4.99 0.30
N CYS A 47 -5.66 5.86 1.09
CA CYS A 47 -6.11 6.21 2.44
C CYS A 47 -6.46 7.69 2.46
N ASP A 48 -7.71 8.00 2.20
CA ASP A 48 -8.24 9.35 2.16
C ASP A 48 -8.64 9.79 3.56
N CYS A 49 -8.08 10.90 4.02
CA CYS A 49 -8.32 11.43 5.34
C CYS A 49 -8.90 12.84 5.30
N VAL A 50 -9.94 13.07 6.08
CA VAL A 50 -10.44 14.41 6.42
C VAL A 50 -10.20 14.62 7.90
N PHE A 51 -9.43 15.64 8.24
CA PHE A 51 -9.08 15.98 9.61
C PHE A 51 -9.99 17.07 10.16
N TYR A 52 -10.47 16.88 11.38
CA TYR A 52 -11.19 17.88 12.19
C TYR A 52 -10.40 18.07 13.47
N PHE A 53 -9.53 19.08 13.47
CA PHE A 53 -8.68 19.38 14.61
C PHE A 53 -9.41 20.22 15.67
N ASP A 54 -8.97 20.09 16.90
CA ASP A 54 -9.43 20.93 18.01
C ASP A 54 -8.88 22.35 17.93
N ARG A 55 -7.71 22.53 17.25
CA ARG A 55 -6.99 23.80 17.12
C ARG A 55 -6.34 23.95 15.76
N ILE A 56 -6.06 25.20 15.35
CA ILE A 56 -5.52 25.54 14.02
C ILE A 56 -4.01 25.26 13.88
N ASP A 57 -3.30 24.99 14.97
CA ASP A 57 -1.86 24.76 15.00
C ASP A 57 -1.47 23.27 14.85
N LYS A 58 -2.42 22.42 14.49
CA LYS A 58 -2.21 20.99 14.28
C LYS A 58 -1.80 20.70 12.83
N ASP A 59 -0.89 19.74 12.68
CA ASP A 59 -0.38 19.28 11.39
C ASP A 59 -0.82 17.82 11.16
N ALA A 60 -1.48 17.58 10.04
CA ALA A 60 -1.97 16.25 9.64
C ALA A 60 -0.84 15.22 9.55
N ASN A 61 0.35 15.62 9.08
CA ASN A 61 1.49 14.71 8.93
C ASN A 61 1.92 14.06 10.25
N ASN A 62 1.74 14.73 11.38
CA ASN A 62 2.08 14.20 12.69
C ASN A 62 1.19 13.02 13.12
N TYR A 63 0.05 12.84 12.48
CA TYR A 63 -0.92 11.78 12.81
C TYR A 63 -0.80 10.55 11.93
N PHE A 64 -0.31 10.69 10.69
CA PHE A 64 -0.27 9.58 9.74
C PHE A 64 0.53 8.40 10.23
N LYS A 65 1.73 8.61 10.78
CA LYS A 65 2.56 7.49 11.23
C LYS A 65 1.83 6.59 12.22
N LEU A 66 1.27 7.17 13.27
CA LEU A 66 0.57 6.39 14.31
C LEU A 66 -0.71 5.75 13.77
N LEU A 67 -1.41 6.44 12.87
CA LEU A 67 -2.61 5.96 12.20
C LEU A 67 -2.29 4.72 11.36
N LEU A 68 -1.35 4.83 10.44
CA LEU A 68 -0.98 3.75 9.52
C LEU A 68 -0.37 2.56 10.25
N ASP A 69 0.53 2.79 11.20
CA ASP A 69 1.08 1.74 12.08
C ASP A 69 -0.03 0.95 12.78
N SER A 70 -1.08 1.65 13.28
CA SER A 70 -2.19 0.99 13.98
C SER A 70 -3.04 0.12 13.04
N ILE A 71 -3.25 0.57 11.80
CA ILE A 71 -3.97 -0.19 10.78
C ILE A 71 -3.12 -1.39 10.35
N THR A 72 -1.81 -1.20 10.15
CA THR A 72 -0.85 -2.28 9.84
C THR A 72 -0.85 -3.35 10.93
N ASP A 73 -0.84 -2.97 12.21
CA ASP A 73 -0.90 -3.91 13.34
C ASP A 73 -2.20 -4.74 13.36
N SER A 74 -3.26 -4.25 12.74
CA SER A 74 -4.51 -5.03 12.62
C SER A 74 -4.35 -6.24 11.71
N GLN A 75 -3.46 -6.18 10.72
CA GLN A 75 -3.24 -7.16 9.64
C GLN A 75 -4.53 -7.52 8.86
N CYS A 76 -5.54 -6.64 8.90
CA CYS A 76 -6.84 -6.88 8.29
C CYS A 76 -7.06 -6.08 7.00
N VAL A 77 -6.30 -5.00 6.79
CA VAL A 77 -6.45 -4.10 5.63
C VAL A 77 -5.27 -4.27 4.69
N TRP A 78 -4.06 -4.14 5.22
CA TRP A 78 -2.78 -4.38 4.52
C TRP A 78 -1.78 -5.06 5.44
N LEU A 79 -0.67 -5.55 4.87
CA LEU A 79 0.40 -6.22 5.63
C LEU A 79 1.49 -5.24 6.08
N ASP A 80 1.67 -4.15 5.32
CA ASP A 80 2.71 -3.14 5.50
C ASP A 80 2.21 -1.84 4.88
N ASP A 81 2.46 -0.69 5.50
CA ASP A 81 1.98 0.62 5.04
C ASP A 81 2.71 1.15 3.79
N ASN A 82 3.78 0.47 3.34
CA ASN A 82 4.46 0.78 2.09
C ASN A 82 3.58 0.64 0.83
N VAL A 83 2.40 0.03 0.94
CA VAL A 83 1.41 -0.08 -0.14
C VAL A 83 0.32 0.99 -0.07
N VAL A 84 0.47 1.98 0.82
CA VAL A 84 -0.55 3.00 1.07
C VAL A 84 -0.20 4.31 0.39
N CYS A 85 -1.16 4.84 -0.36
CA CYS A 85 -1.14 6.21 -0.87
C CYS A 85 -1.98 7.08 0.06
N GLU A 86 -1.35 7.69 1.05
CA GLU A 86 -2.01 8.58 2.00
C GLU A 86 -2.36 9.92 1.34
N ARG A 87 -3.58 10.42 1.58
CA ARG A 87 -4.07 11.68 1.01
C ARG A 87 -4.87 12.47 2.04
N VAL A 88 -4.56 13.74 2.16
CA VAL A 88 -5.36 14.70 2.95
C VAL A 88 -6.33 15.41 2.02
N ASN A 89 -7.61 15.05 2.12
CA ASN A 89 -8.66 15.62 1.27
C ASN A 89 -9.15 16.98 1.78
N ALA A 90 -9.19 17.14 3.12
CA ALA A 90 -9.53 18.42 3.74
C ALA A 90 -9.05 18.49 5.18
N ILE A 91 -8.93 19.72 5.69
CA ILE A 91 -8.63 20.03 7.09
C ILE A 91 -9.69 21.04 7.57
N TYR A 92 -10.36 20.68 8.65
CA TYR A 92 -11.34 21.51 9.34
C TYR A 92 -10.97 21.64 10.82
N TYR A 93 -11.64 22.54 11.51
CA TYR A 93 -11.45 22.77 12.93
C TYR A 93 -12.76 22.61 13.67
N ASP A 94 -12.82 21.64 14.58
CA ASP A 94 -13.96 21.30 15.39
C ASP A 94 -13.50 21.02 16.83
N SER A 95 -13.48 22.06 17.64
CA SER A 95 -12.99 21.95 19.02
C SER A 95 -13.87 21.12 19.95
N LYS A 96 -15.14 20.87 19.55
CA LYS A 96 -16.08 20.08 20.33
C LYS A 96 -16.02 18.60 20.01
N ASN A 97 -15.71 18.25 18.76
CA ASN A 97 -15.65 16.87 18.28
C ASN A 97 -14.48 16.64 17.32
N PRO A 98 -13.22 16.75 17.82
CA PRO A 98 -12.05 16.49 17.00
C PRO A 98 -12.02 15.03 16.56
N ARG A 99 -11.80 14.80 15.27
CA ARG A 99 -11.82 13.44 14.67
C ARG A 99 -11.06 13.39 13.36
N ILE A 100 -10.82 12.17 12.90
CA ILE A 100 -10.34 11.88 11.55
C ILE A 100 -11.38 10.98 10.88
N GLU A 101 -11.88 11.40 9.73
CA GLU A 101 -12.70 10.58 8.86
C GLU A 101 -11.80 9.92 7.83
N ILE A 102 -11.84 8.58 7.75
CA ILE A 102 -10.91 7.78 6.94
C ILE A 102 -11.70 6.94 5.96
N ASN A 103 -11.33 7.01 4.69
CA ASN A 103 -11.85 6.15 3.65
C ASN A 103 -10.70 5.37 3.00
N ILE A 104 -10.77 4.03 3.06
CA ILE A 104 -9.73 3.14 2.53
C ILE A 104 -10.33 2.30 1.42
N TYR A 105 -9.70 2.32 0.25
CA TYR A 105 -10.13 1.53 -0.89
C TYR A 105 -8.95 1.16 -1.80
N PRO A 106 -9.06 0.05 -2.55
CA PRO A 106 -7.97 -0.37 -3.44
C PRO A 106 -7.77 0.64 -4.56
N VAL A 107 -6.52 0.78 -5.01
CA VAL A 107 -6.20 1.54 -6.22
C VAL A 107 -6.59 0.73 -7.47
N ASP A 108 -6.82 1.42 -8.57
CA ASP A 108 -7.18 0.80 -9.86
C ASP A 108 -5.97 0.21 -10.60
N TYR A 109 -4.75 0.63 -10.26
CA TYR A 109 -3.51 0.15 -10.87
C TYR A 109 -2.92 -1.06 -10.13
N ILE A 110 -2.10 -1.85 -10.80
CA ILE A 110 -1.38 -2.99 -10.22
C ILE A 110 0.11 -2.85 -10.54
N GLY A 111 0.89 -2.49 -9.55
CA GLY A 111 2.30 -2.19 -9.73
C GLY A 111 2.49 -1.05 -10.74
N ILE A 112 3.19 -1.31 -11.86
CA ILE A 112 3.38 -0.32 -12.93
C ILE A 112 2.25 -0.31 -13.97
N PHE A 113 1.28 -1.24 -13.87
CA PHE A 113 0.18 -1.38 -14.83
C PHE A 113 -1.02 -0.53 -14.39
N GLN A 114 -1.53 0.31 -15.29
CA GLN A 114 -2.61 1.26 -15.00
C GLN A 114 -3.98 0.59 -14.75
N SER A 115 -4.12 -0.69 -15.15
CA SER A 115 -5.34 -1.46 -14.95
C SER A 115 -5.07 -2.96 -14.99
N GLN A 116 -6.03 -3.75 -14.50
CA GLN A 116 -6.02 -5.22 -14.64
C GLN A 116 -5.96 -5.67 -16.10
N GLU A 117 -6.58 -4.93 -17.00
CA GLU A 117 -6.55 -5.22 -18.44
C GLU A 117 -5.12 -5.07 -18.99
N GLN A 118 -4.42 -4.00 -18.65
CA GLN A 118 -3.04 -3.78 -19.08
C GLN A 118 -2.11 -4.89 -18.56
N LEU A 119 -2.27 -5.28 -17.28
CA LEU A 119 -1.55 -6.41 -16.72
C LEU A 119 -1.85 -7.71 -17.46
N SER A 120 -3.12 -7.98 -17.77
CA SER A 120 -3.54 -9.19 -18.49
C SER A 120 -2.94 -9.23 -19.89
N ASN A 121 -2.99 -8.13 -20.63
CA ASN A 121 -2.40 -8.01 -21.96
C ASN A 121 -0.88 -8.23 -21.93
N PHE A 122 -0.19 -7.65 -20.93
CA PHE A 122 1.24 -7.89 -20.76
C PHE A 122 1.55 -9.36 -20.45
N THR A 123 0.77 -9.98 -19.56
CA THR A 123 0.96 -11.38 -19.14
C THR A 123 0.67 -12.35 -20.27
N ASN A 124 -0.33 -12.08 -21.13
CA ASN A 124 -0.63 -12.88 -22.29
C ASN A 124 0.58 -13.00 -23.26
N ASN A 125 1.37 -11.95 -23.37
CA ASN A 125 2.62 -12.04 -24.12
C ASN A 125 3.67 -12.90 -23.38
N CYS A 126 3.66 -12.88 -22.05
CA CYS A 126 4.63 -13.66 -21.24
C CYS A 126 4.48 -15.17 -21.40
N ILE A 127 3.27 -15.71 -21.65
CA ILE A 127 3.04 -17.15 -21.81
C ILE A 127 3.84 -17.76 -22.99
N HIS A 128 4.18 -16.95 -23.98
CA HIS A 128 5.01 -17.34 -25.12
C HIS A 128 6.51 -17.10 -24.91
N CYS A 129 6.92 -16.70 -23.69
CA CYS A 129 8.29 -16.34 -23.36
C CYS A 129 9.03 -17.46 -22.65
N ASN A 130 10.21 -17.83 -23.11
CA ASN A 130 11.06 -18.85 -22.48
C ASN A 130 11.49 -18.49 -21.02
N ARG A 131 11.37 -17.21 -20.62
CA ARG A 131 11.65 -16.76 -19.25
C ARG A 131 10.45 -16.95 -18.32
N TYR A 132 9.25 -17.12 -18.85
CA TYR A 132 8.03 -17.30 -18.07
C TYR A 132 7.82 -18.78 -17.79
N LYS A 133 8.19 -19.22 -16.58
CA LYS A 133 8.12 -20.61 -16.17
C LYS A 133 7.11 -20.77 -15.03
N GLU A 134 6.20 -21.73 -15.16
CA GLU A 134 5.20 -22.06 -14.12
C GLU A 134 4.43 -20.81 -13.62
N GLY A 135 4.07 -19.93 -14.53
CA GLY A 135 3.35 -18.70 -14.15
C GLY A 135 4.23 -17.59 -13.55
N LYS A 136 5.56 -17.75 -13.56
CA LYS A 136 6.48 -16.83 -12.86
C LYS A 136 7.56 -16.29 -13.80
N CYS A 137 7.83 -14.99 -13.65
CA CYS A 137 8.96 -14.29 -14.25
C CYS A 137 9.42 -13.19 -13.30
N SER A 138 10.72 -13.08 -13.05
CA SER A 138 11.26 -12.06 -12.13
C SER A 138 10.94 -10.62 -12.56
N ILE A 139 10.96 -10.34 -13.88
CA ILE A 139 10.59 -9.02 -14.42
C ILE A 139 9.11 -8.74 -14.15
N LEU A 140 8.21 -9.68 -14.47
CA LEU A 140 6.78 -9.51 -14.22
C LEU A 140 6.47 -9.35 -12.72
N ASN A 141 7.12 -10.13 -11.86
CA ASN A 141 6.90 -10.03 -10.41
C ASN A 141 7.33 -8.65 -9.88
N LYS A 142 8.51 -8.17 -10.26
CA LYS A 142 8.98 -6.83 -9.91
C LYS A 142 8.05 -5.73 -10.44
N ALA A 143 7.55 -5.88 -11.66
CA ALA A 143 6.60 -4.95 -12.25
C ALA A 143 5.27 -4.90 -11.47
N LYS A 144 4.77 -6.04 -11.00
CA LYS A 144 3.59 -6.12 -10.11
C LYS A 144 3.82 -5.50 -8.73
N GLU A 145 5.07 -5.46 -8.26
CA GLU A 145 5.46 -4.77 -7.02
C GLU A 145 5.59 -3.24 -7.20
N GLY A 146 5.34 -2.70 -8.40
CA GLY A 146 5.46 -1.27 -8.68
C GLY A 146 6.86 -0.80 -9.03
N ARG A 147 7.82 -1.69 -9.24
CA ARG A 147 9.18 -1.31 -9.62
C ARG A 147 9.23 -0.90 -11.08
N ILE A 148 9.69 0.32 -11.34
CA ILE A 148 10.01 0.77 -12.70
C ILE A 148 11.25 0.03 -13.17
N LEU A 149 11.14 -0.63 -14.33
CA LEU A 149 12.18 -1.51 -14.85
C LEU A 149 12.60 -1.07 -16.25
N GLU A 150 13.93 -1.00 -16.49
CA GLU A 150 14.50 -0.75 -17.83
C GLU A 150 14.13 -1.85 -18.83
N GLU A 151 13.82 -3.05 -18.36
CA GLU A 151 13.39 -4.16 -19.20
C GLU A 151 11.96 -4.04 -19.71
N ILE A 152 11.22 -3.00 -19.32
CA ILE A 152 9.86 -2.75 -19.80
C ILE A 152 9.77 -1.37 -20.43
N GLU A 153 9.61 -1.33 -21.73
CA GLU A 153 9.47 -0.12 -22.53
C GLU A 153 8.14 -0.12 -23.28
N ASN A 154 7.40 0.98 -23.23
CA ASN A 154 6.13 1.15 -23.95
C ASN A 154 5.15 -0.04 -23.71
N GLY A 155 5.10 -0.56 -22.49
CA GLY A 155 4.24 -1.69 -22.13
C GLY A 155 4.69 -3.06 -22.69
N LYS A 156 5.94 -3.17 -23.18
CA LYS A 156 6.51 -4.41 -23.72
C LYS A 156 7.80 -4.78 -23.01
N CYS A 157 8.01 -6.09 -22.83
CA CYS A 157 9.26 -6.59 -22.25
C CYS A 157 10.33 -6.73 -23.33
N ILE A 158 11.41 -5.93 -23.25
CA ILE A 158 12.55 -5.99 -24.20
C ILE A 158 13.42 -7.25 -24.00
N LYS A 159 13.25 -7.95 -22.89
CA LYS A 159 13.93 -9.24 -22.63
C LYS A 159 13.07 -10.44 -23.02
N PHE A 160 11.98 -10.21 -23.78
CA PHE A 160 11.15 -11.29 -24.31
C PHE A 160 12.00 -12.24 -25.18
N LYS A 161 11.84 -13.56 -24.97
CA LYS A 161 12.47 -14.60 -25.77
C LYS A 161 11.38 -15.62 -26.14
N CYS A 162 11.00 -15.66 -27.41
CA CYS A 162 10.02 -16.61 -27.89
C CYS A 162 10.39 -18.04 -27.50
N LEU A 163 9.41 -18.82 -27.08
CA LEU A 163 9.57 -20.27 -26.98
C LEU A 163 9.90 -20.78 -28.38
N LYS A 164 11.00 -21.52 -28.53
CA LYS A 164 11.28 -22.21 -29.78
C LYS A 164 10.17 -23.24 -30.00
N GLU A 165 9.47 -23.17 -31.12
CA GLU A 165 8.63 -24.27 -31.56
C GLU A 165 9.49 -25.54 -31.58
N ILE A 166 9.03 -26.56 -30.85
CA ILE A 166 9.64 -27.87 -30.97
C ILE A 166 9.27 -28.32 -32.36
N GLN A 167 10.20 -28.21 -33.31
CA GLN A 167 10.06 -28.82 -34.62
C GLN A 167 10.05 -30.35 -34.37
N ASN A 168 8.87 -30.94 -34.45
CA ASN A 168 8.67 -32.39 -34.53
C ASN A 168 9.03 -32.89 -35.94
#